data_65846ad6aa1e6d2d80a105c4c0dd4e9f
#
_entry.id   65846ad6aa1e6d2d80a105c4c0dd4e9f
#
_cell.length_a   1.000
_cell.length_b   1.000
_cell.length_c   1.000
_cell.angle_alpha   90.00
_cell.angle_beta   90.00
_cell.angle_gamma   90.00
#
_symmetry.space_group_name_H-M   'P 1'
#
loop_
_entity.id
_entity.type
_entity.pdbx_description
1 polymer ?
#
loop_
_entity_poly.entity_id
_entity_poly.type
_entity_poly.pdbx_seq_one_letter_code
_entity_poly.pdbx_strand_id
1 'polypeptide(L)'
;MRKILTVDIGGTNVKVLATGQEEVRKFPSGPDLAPAAMVESVMALTRDWEYDVVSIGYPGPVLDNKAILEPKNLASGWIGFDFAAPFGRPVKLINDAAMQALGSYEGGRMLFLGLGTGLGSA
;
A
#
# COMPACT_ATOMS: atom_id res chain seq x y z
N MET A 1 7.38 12.72 -15.95
CA MET A 1 7.22 12.63 -14.50
C MET A 1 6.76 11.25 -14.10
N ARG A 2 7.40 10.71 -13.07
CA ARG A 2 7.02 9.38 -12.58
C ARG A 2 5.74 9.46 -11.76
N LYS A 3 4.79 8.59 -12.06
CA LYS A 3 3.55 8.49 -11.30
C LYS A 3 3.63 7.30 -10.36
N ILE A 4 3.21 7.52 -9.14
CA ILE A 4 3.31 6.51 -8.08
C ILE A 4 1.91 6.14 -7.61
N LEU A 5 1.63 4.83 -7.56
CA LEU A 5 0.46 4.34 -6.88
C LEU A 5 0.87 4.02 -5.44
N THR A 6 0.18 4.63 -4.50
CA THR A 6 0.41 4.38 -3.08
C THR A 6 -0.68 3.46 -2.57
N VAL A 7 -0.28 2.36 -1.94
CA VAL A 7 -1.20 1.37 -1.39
C VAL A 7 -0.95 1.27 0.11
N ASP A 8 -1.97 1.54 0.91
CA ASP A 8 -1.87 1.45 2.36
C ASP A 8 -2.69 0.27 2.83
N ILE A 9 -2.02 -0.77 3.32
CA ILE A 9 -2.69 -1.98 3.80
C ILE A 9 -3.01 -1.80 5.28
N GLY A 10 -4.28 -1.56 5.57
CA GLY A 10 -4.73 -1.44 6.95
C GLY A 10 -5.47 -2.68 7.40
N GLY A 11 -5.74 -2.76 8.68
CA GLY A 11 -6.47 -3.89 9.24
C GLY A 11 -7.94 -3.92 8.85
N THR A 12 -8.50 -2.76 8.52
CA THR A 12 -9.92 -2.64 8.16
C THR A 12 -10.09 -2.45 6.67
N ASN A 13 -9.27 -1.61 6.06
CA ASN A 13 -9.35 -1.30 4.63
C ASN A 13 -7.97 -1.22 4.01
N VAL A 14 -7.93 -1.50 2.71
CA VAL A 14 -6.79 -1.16 1.86
C VAL A 14 -7.16 0.11 1.13
N LYS A 15 -6.32 1.13 1.21
CA LYS A 15 -6.57 2.42 0.58
C LYS A 15 -5.53 2.68 -0.50
N VAL A 16 -5.96 3.28 -1.60
CA VAL A 16 -5.06 3.56 -2.72
C VAL A 16 -5.23 4.98 -3.22
N LEU A 17 -4.12 5.57 -3.65
CA LEU A 17 -4.12 6.90 -4.25
C LEU A 17 -2.95 6.99 -5.21
N ALA A 18 -3.19 7.49 -6.40
CA ALA A 18 -2.14 7.65 -7.40
C ALA A 18 -1.79 9.13 -7.61
N THR A 19 -0.58 9.38 -8.08
CA THR A 19 -0.14 10.74 -8.42
C THR A 19 -1.13 11.38 -9.38
N GLY A 20 -1.57 12.58 -9.05
CA GLY A 20 -2.51 13.33 -9.89
C GLY A 20 -3.96 13.05 -9.57
N GLN A 21 -4.24 12.10 -8.70
CA GLN A 21 -5.61 11.81 -8.28
C GLN A 21 -5.86 12.47 -6.93
N GLU A 22 -7.08 12.91 -6.71
CA GLU A 22 -7.43 13.59 -5.47
C GLU A 22 -8.34 12.75 -4.58
N GLU A 23 -8.98 11.74 -5.16
CA GLU A 23 -9.96 10.95 -4.45
C GLU A 23 -9.42 9.57 -4.15
N VAL A 24 -9.38 9.22 -2.89
CA VAL A 24 -8.90 7.91 -2.45
C VAL A 24 -9.92 6.85 -2.76
N ARG A 25 -9.43 5.70 -3.17
CA ARG A 25 -10.27 4.51 -3.34
C ARG A 25 -9.87 3.50 -2.29
N LYS A 26 -10.81 2.68 -1.88
CA LYS A 26 -10.52 1.68 -0.85
C LYS A 26 -11.41 0.46 -1.01
N PHE A 27 -10.96 -0.64 -0.40
CA PHE A 27 -11.77 -1.84 -0.28
C PHE A 27 -11.48 -2.47 1.08
N PRO A 28 -12.42 -3.27 1.61
CA PRO A 28 -12.22 -3.89 2.93
C PRO A 28 -11.07 -4.89 2.91
N SER A 29 -10.27 -4.91 4.00
CA SER A 29 -9.23 -5.91 4.16
C SER A 29 -9.85 -7.23 4.62
N GLY A 30 -9.99 -7.41 5.89
CA GLY A 30 -10.57 -8.62 6.43
C GLY A 30 -9.58 -9.74 6.62
N PRO A 31 -9.94 -10.74 7.43
CA PRO A 31 -9.02 -11.83 7.80
C PRO A 31 -8.71 -12.79 6.67
N ASP A 32 -9.45 -12.74 5.58
CA ASP A 32 -9.23 -13.63 4.45
C ASP A 32 -8.40 -13.01 3.34
N LEU A 33 -7.92 -11.78 3.53
CA LEU A 33 -7.18 -11.10 2.48
C LEU A 33 -5.75 -11.64 2.38
N ALA A 34 -5.47 -12.34 1.30
CA ALA A 34 -4.14 -12.82 0.98
C ALA A 34 -3.44 -11.85 0.03
N PRO A 35 -2.11 -11.88 -0.07
CA PRO A 35 -1.40 -10.91 -0.91
C PRO A 35 -1.80 -10.93 -2.38
N ALA A 36 -1.99 -12.09 -2.96
CA ALA A 36 -2.40 -12.18 -4.37
C ALA A 36 -3.78 -11.57 -4.58
N ALA A 37 -4.71 -11.81 -3.66
CA ALA A 37 -6.04 -11.23 -3.74
C ALA A 37 -5.99 -9.71 -3.57
N MET A 38 -5.11 -9.23 -2.70
CA MET A 38 -4.92 -7.80 -2.51
C MET A 38 -4.46 -7.13 -3.79
N VAL A 39 -3.45 -7.70 -4.46
CA VAL A 39 -2.96 -7.15 -5.71
C VAL A 39 -4.05 -7.13 -6.78
N GLU A 40 -4.78 -8.22 -6.88
CA GLU A 40 -5.87 -8.32 -7.86
C GLU A 40 -6.93 -7.25 -7.63
N SER A 41 -7.31 -7.05 -6.38
CA SER A 41 -8.30 -6.04 -6.02
C SER A 41 -7.81 -4.63 -6.29
N VAL A 42 -6.54 -4.36 -5.99
CA VAL A 42 -5.94 -3.06 -6.26
C VAL A 42 -5.92 -2.78 -7.75
N MET A 43 -5.52 -3.75 -8.55
CA MET A 43 -5.46 -3.56 -10.00
C MET A 43 -6.84 -3.34 -10.61
N ALA A 44 -7.84 -4.03 -10.12
CA ALA A 44 -9.21 -3.82 -10.57
C ALA A 44 -9.71 -2.43 -10.19
N LEU A 45 -9.39 -1.99 -8.98
CA LEU A 45 -9.84 -0.71 -8.45
C LEU A 45 -9.17 0.48 -9.13
N THR A 46 -7.95 0.29 -9.63
CA THR A 46 -7.16 1.36 -10.24
C THR A 46 -7.02 1.22 -11.74
N ARG A 47 -7.93 0.48 -12.37
CA ARG A 47 -7.84 0.18 -13.80
C ARG A 47 -7.79 1.42 -14.68
N ASP A 48 -8.48 2.48 -14.28
CA ASP A 48 -8.54 3.72 -15.02
C ASP A 48 -7.45 4.73 -14.62
N TRP A 49 -6.57 4.37 -13.71
CA TRP A 49 -5.45 5.21 -13.30
C TRP A 49 -4.17 4.76 -13.99
N GLU A 50 -3.26 5.73 -14.21
CA GLU A 50 -1.93 5.45 -14.75
C GLU A 50 -0.90 5.62 -13.66
N TYR A 51 0.04 4.68 -13.57
CA TYR A 51 1.15 4.79 -12.65
C TYR A 51 2.30 3.92 -13.14
N ASP A 52 3.52 4.35 -12.79
CA ASP A 52 4.75 3.70 -13.23
C ASP A 52 5.32 2.76 -12.19
N VAL A 53 5.13 3.09 -10.92
CA VAL A 53 5.65 2.32 -9.80
C VAL A 53 4.59 2.24 -8.71
N VAL A 54 4.76 1.27 -7.81
CA VAL A 54 3.83 1.06 -6.69
C VAL A 54 4.62 1.14 -5.40
N SER A 55 4.06 1.86 -4.43
CA SER A 55 4.63 1.96 -3.08
C SER A 55 3.60 1.39 -2.13
N ILE A 56 3.96 0.35 -1.39
CA ILE A 56 3.03 -0.35 -0.51
C ILE A 56 3.43 -0.15 0.95
N GLY A 57 2.49 0.34 1.74
CA GLY A 57 2.63 0.42 3.18
C GLY A 57 2.11 -0.85 3.81
N TYR A 58 3.01 -1.61 4.43
CA TYR A 58 2.69 -2.91 5.00
C TYR A 58 2.53 -2.81 6.52
N PRO A 59 1.52 -3.48 7.10
CA PRO A 59 1.29 -3.40 8.56
C PRO A 59 2.19 -4.35 9.34
N GLY A 60 3.48 -4.28 9.11
CA GLY A 60 4.44 -5.12 9.81
C GLY A 60 5.85 -4.78 9.38
N PRO A 61 6.84 -5.48 9.95
CA PRO A 61 8.23 -5.22 9.60
C PRO A 61 8.56 -5.68 8.20
N VAL A 62 9.43 -4.90 7.54
CA VAL A 62 9.86 -5.15 6.17
C VAL A 62 11.37 -5.13 6.11
N LEU A 63 11.95 -6.07 5.40
CA LEU A 63 13.37 -6.14 5.20
C LEU A 63 13.64 -6.55 3.74
N ASP A 64 14.57 -5.85 3.09
CA ASP A 64 14.92 -6.12 1.70
C ASP A 64 13.69 -6.18 0.80
N ASN A 65 12.80 -5.24 0.99
CA ASN A 65 11.60 -5.07 0.18
C ASN A 65 10.60 -6.24 0.31
N LYS A 66 10.67 -6.99 1.39
CA LYS A 66 9.76 -8.10 1.63
C LYS A 66 9.29 -8.11 3.08
N ALA A 67 8.06 -8.56 3.28
CA ALA A 67 7.52 -8.71 4.62
C ALA A 67 8.24 -9.87 5.31
N ILE A 68 8.53 -9.69 6.59
CA ILE A 68 9.22 -10.72 7.38
C ILE A 68 8.35 -11.32 8.48
N LEU A 69 7.15 -10.78 8.66
CA LEU A 69 6.16 -11.36 9.59
C LEU A 69 4.80 -11.28 8.93
N GLU A 70 3.95 -12.25 9.24
CA GLU A 70 2.57 -12.21 8.74
C GLU A 70 1.76 -11.16 9.50
N PRO A 71 0.82 -10.49 8.83
CA PRO A 71 -0.02 -9.51 9.51
C PRO A 71 -1.06 -10.22 10.38
N LYS A 72 -1.42 -9.59 11.49
CA LYS A 72 -2.32 -10.21 12.46
C LYS A 72 -3.75 -10.36 11.98
N ASN A 73 -4.22 -9.42 11.19
CA ASN A 73 -5.64 -9.33 10.83
C ASN A 73 -5.92 -9.66 9.38
N LEU A 74 -4.98 -10.32 8.71
CA LEU A 74 -5.10 -10.70 7.31
C LEU A 74 -4.75 -12.17 7.14
N ALA A 75 -5.00 -12.72 5.97
CA ALA A 75 -4.61 -14.09 5.69
C ALA A 75 -3.08 -14.21 5.68
N SER A 76 -2.57 -15.41 5.64
CA SER A 76 -1.13 -15.64 5.57
C SER A 76 -0.63 -15.60 4.11
N GLY A 77 0.68 -15.77 3.94
CA GLY A 77 1.28 -15.78 2.61
C GLY A 77 2.01 -14.50 2.26
N TRP A 78 2.08 -13.55 3.20
CA TRP A 78 2.70 -12.26 2.93
C TRP A 78 4.22 -12.29 3.05
N ILE A 79 4.76 -13.18 3.87
CA ILE A 79 6.20 -13.24 4.07
C ILE A 79 6.88 -13.61 2.75
N GLY A 80 7.80 -12.75 2.31
CA GLY A 80 8.58 -12.99 1.10
C GLY A 80 7.82 -12.86 -0.22
N PHE A 81 6.56 -12.44 -0.19
CA PHE A 81 5.77 -12.30 -1.41
C PHE A 81 6.37 -11.24 -2.32
N ASP A 82 6.50 -11.54 -3.59
CA ASP A 82 7.03 -10.63 -4.60
C ASP A 82 5.88 -9.89 -5.27
N PHE A 83 5.67 -8.63 -4.89
CA PHE A 83 4.58 -7.84 -5.44
C PHE A 83 4.87 -7.31 -6.84
N ALA A 84 6.14 -7.19 -7.21
CA ALA A 84 6.50 -6.64 -8.51
C ALA A 84 5.99 -7.51 -9.66
N ALA A 85 6.03 -8.81 -9.49
CA ALA A 85 5.61 -9.74 -10.53
C ALA A 85 4.13 -9.56 -10.90
N PRO A 86 3.19 -9.64 -9.94
CA PRO A 86 1.78 -9.48 -10.30
C PRO A 86 1.39 -8.07 -10.71
N PHE A 87 2.04 -7.04 -10.15
CA PHE A 87 1.77 -5.67 -10.58
C PHE A 87 2.37 -5.37 -11.96
N GLY A 88 3.40 -6.10 -12.34
CA GLY A 88 4.10 -5.85 -13.60
C GLY A 88 4.83 -4.51 -13.60
N ARG A 89 5.21 -4.02 -12.44
CA ARG A 89 5.89 -2.73 -12.24
C ARG A 89 6.81 -2.82 -11.04
N PRO A 90 7.81 -1.93 -10.95
CA PRO A 90 8.61 -1.88 -9.73
C PRO A 90 7.74 -1.58 -8.52
N VAL A 91 7.96 -2.30 -7.44
CA VAL A 91 7.20 -2.13 -6.21
C VAL A 91 8.16 -1.92 -5.06
N LYS A 92 7.87 -0.93 -4.22
CA LYS A 92 8.60 -0.71 -2.99
C LYS A 92 7.68 -1.03 -1.83
N LEU A 93 8.13 -1.92 -0.97
CA LEU A 93 7.39 -2.31 0.23
C LEU A 93 8.04 -1.67 1.43
N ILE A 94 7.28 -0.94 2.23
CA ILE A 94 7.79 -0.34 3.45
C ILE A 94 6.77 -0.52 4.57
N ASN A 95 7.21 -0.37 5.80
CA ASN A 95 6.31 -0.39 6.94
C ASN A 95 5.35 0.79 6.82
N ASP A 96 4.08 0.60 7.17
CA ASP A 96 3.07 1.64 6.99
C ASP A 96 3.36 2.91 7.78
N ALA A 97 3.93 2.79 8.97
CA ALA A 97 4.31 3.98 9.75
C ALA A 97 5.42 4.75 9.04
N ALA A 98 6.39 4.04 8.46
CA ALA A 98 7.46 4.70 7.71
C ALA A 98 6.90 5.37 6.46
N MET A 99 5.94 4.75 5.81
CA MET A 99 5.30 5.34 4.64
C MET A 99 4.60 6.65 4.99
N GLN A 100 3.89 6.68 6.11
CA GLN A 100 3.20 7.89 6.54
C GLN A 100 4.19 9.01 6.87
N ALA A 101 5.29 8.66 7.51
CA ALA A 101 6.33 9.63 7.83
C ALA A 101 6.94 10.23 6.56
N LEU A 102 7.21 9.39 5.57
CA LEU A 102 7.73 9.86 4.29
C LEU A 102 6.72 10.75 3.59
N GLY A 103 5.46 10.37 3.63
CA GLY A 103 4.39 11.15 3.04
C GLY A 103 4.33 12.54 3.65
N SER A 104 4.46 12.62 4.96
CA SER A 104 4.48 13.89 5.67
C SER A 104 5.64 14.76 5.21
N TYR A 105 6.80 14.15 5.09
CA TYR A 105 8.01 14.86 4.69
C TYR A 105 7.90 15.42 3.28
N GLU A 106 7.35 14.65 2.38
CA GLU A 106 7.32 15.01 0.97
C GLU A 106 6.14 15.87 0.58
N GLY A 107 5.36 16.31 1.49
CA GLY A 107 4.26 17.24 1.21
C GLY A 107 3.24 16.73 0.21
N GLY A 108 3.69 16.32 -0.98
CA GLY A 108 2.79 15.82 -2.00
C GLY A 108 1.99 14.61 -1.59
N ARG A 109 2.44 13.92 -0.58
CA ARG A 109 1.76 12.75 -0.06
C ARG A 109 0.90 13.06 1.16
N MET A 110 0.80 14.32 1.49
CA MET A 110 -0.03 14.75 2.60
C MET A 110 -1.47 14.31 2.44
N LEU A 111 -1.95 14.24 1.21
CA LEU A 111 -3.30 13.76 0.97
C LEU A 111 -3.48 12.36 1.49
N PHE A 112 -2.49 11.50 1.24
CA PHE A 112 -2.57 10.13 1.68
C PHE A 112 -2.53 10.05 3.20
N LEU A 113 -1.72 10.89 3.82
CA LEU A 113 -1.68 11.00 5.27
C LEU A 113 -3.02 11.41 5.85
N GLY A 114 -3.71 12.33 5.19
CA GLY A 114 -5.00 12.81 5.65
C GLY A 114 -6.05 11.73 5.75
N LEU A 115 -5.81 10.59 5.14
CA LEU A 115 -6.74 9.47 5.17
C LEU A 115 -6.41 8.48 6.24
N GLY A 116 -5.17 8.47 6.67
CA GLY A 116 -4.74 7.55 7.68
C GLY A 116 -5.20 7.97 9.04
N THR A 117 -5.40 7.02 9.90
CA THR A 117 -5.65 7.28 11.29
C THR A 117 -4.35 7.05 12.03
N GLY A 118 -4.17 7.71 13.13
CA GLY A 118 -2.98 7.53 13.93
C GLY A 118 -1.73 8.14 13.32
N LEU A 119 -1.92 9.15 12.52
CA LEU A 119 -0.82 9.81 11.85
C LEU A 119 0.18 10.43 12.81
N GLY A 120 -0.29 10.82 13.96
CA GLY A 120 0.59 11.42 14.95
C GLY A 120 1.69 10.50 15.41
N SER A 121 1.57 9.23 15.15
CA SER A 121 2.56 8.25 15.57
C SER A 121 3.73 8.13 14.60
N ALA A 122 3.60 8.66 13.45
CA ALA A 122 4.63 8.50 12.42
C ALA A 122 5.77 9.49 12.60
#